data_65e02f7fc896e86664746d78a7ddbebc
#
_entry.id   65e02f7fc896e86664746d78a7ddbebc
#
_cell.length_a   1.000
_cell.length_b   1.000
_cell.length_c   1.000
_cell.angle_alpha   90.00
_cell.angle_beta   90.00
_cell.angle_gamma   90.00
#
_symmetry.space_group_name_H-M   'P 1'
#
loop_
_entity.id
_entity.type
_entity.pdbx_description
1 polymer ?
#
loop_
_entity_poly.entity_id
_entity_poly.type
_entity_poly.pdbx_seq_one_letter_code
_entity_poly.pdbx_strand_id
1 'polypeptide(L)'
;MTKAERDQKNLEKKRKMAQVLDMGGISLPISRGGLLKGFWLFAAGFLGWLFWESRGQINGETVLVTMALSLTCFLPAWLWCTGRVSGLPIFPVFGLSFLPTYVIPLWRGGVWLSDYSEAEIATAGWTVAGFLLVSTLIWQQICVRAQKAPAKIFMIERVRSEWILMGCLIAQTIFEIGIYFFKDLGEGIFPILRSFAASAGRLGLFIFSYQIGKKELSKGYTYLFVALTAAIVIRQTSSLLLSTVFATIGVLFAGFILGRGKIPWGSLALTVFMIGVLQLGKVEMREKYFEGEKTFAMGDTLGFFTEWISFGFKNMGFGSRQEGRREDARSVTDRGSLIQVMLRIQQKTPSQLPYLEGATYRYIPEMLIPRIFNKEKVWAHAGNMILSVYYEFLEREQIFKTSIAFDPIIEAYANFGYPGVFVFAVVMGILIGAVTAFSCRVPMLSFGFLFGVQLLAVLLASFNTTGVLVTSLWQSFLSLVGLSLILMKKLPNPLFVSSRAGQRMEAQSERERDPTSHKASECSKREGGREVEDRRWEIGDRETEDRGLRTEDGGFPSSQSPTTAGAQPEAAQVRHERPQRFVYRKGNG
;
A
#
# COMPACT_ATOMS: atom_id res chain seq x y z
N MET A 1 -47.45 3.88 -21.42
CA MET A 1 -46.54 4.49 -20.41
C MET A 1 -46.66 6.01 -20.53
N THR A 2 -47.28 6.63 -19.57
CA THR A 2 -47.48 8.08 -19.54
C THR A 2 -46.14 8.81 -19.29
N LYS A 3 -46.08 10.11 -19.61
CA LYS A 3 -44.89 10.94 -19.36
C LYS A 3 -44.48 10.89 -17.88
N ALA A 4 -45.46 10.88 -16.98
CA ALA A 4 -45.27 10.79 -15.53
C ALA A 4 -44.62 9.45 -15.09
N GLU A 5 -45.06 8.32 -15.65
CA GLU A 5 -44.47 6.99 -15.39
C GLU A 5 -43.03 6.91 -15.89
N ARG A 6 -42.70 7.55 -17.01
CA ARG A 6 -41.34 7.63 -17.56
C ARG A 6 -40.41 8.44 -16.64
N ASP A 7 -40.90 9.57 -16.14
CA ASP A 7 -40.16 10.44 -15.24
C ASP A 7 -39.94 9.80 -13.88
N GLN A 8 -40.94 9.09 -13.34
CA GLN A 8 -40.85 8.33 -12.10
C GLN A 8 -39.82 7.17 -12.22
N LYS A 9 -39.82 6.44 -13.35
CA LYS A 9 -38.88 5.37 -13.64
C LYS A 9 -37.45 5.89 -13.83
N ASN A 10 -37.30 7.08 -14.39
CA ASN A 10 -36.02 7.77 -14.51
C ASN A 10 -35.52 8.28 -13.15
N LEU A 11 -36.42 8.75 -12.28
CA LEU A 11 -36.09 9.17 -10.91
C LEU A 11 -35.68 7.98 -10.04
N GLU A 12 -36.36 6.84 -10.15
CA GLU A 12 -35.98 5.59 -9.48
C GLU A 12 -34.63 5.06 -10.01
N LYS A 13 -34.40 5.14 -11.32
CA LYS A 13 -33.12 4.79 -11.92
C LYS A 13 -32.01 5.71 -11.44
N LYS A 14 -32.26 7.01 -11.31
CA LYS A 14 -31.31 7.98 -10.70
C LYS A 14 -31.08 7.72 -9.21
N ARG A 15 -32.12 7.39 -8.43
CA ARG A 15 -31.99 7.00 -7.01
C ARG A 15 -31.22 5.68 -6.83
N LYS A 16 -31.48 4.68 -7.68
CA LYS A 16 -30.70 3.43 -7.70
C LYS A 16 -29.26 3.66 -8.14
N MET A 17 -29.01 4.57 -9.07
CA MET A 17 -27.62 4.99 -9.44
C MET A 17 -26.91 5.75 -8.31
N ALA A 18 -27.62 6.57 -7.52
CA ALA A 18 -27.03 7.26 -6.37
C ALA A 18 -26.64 6.32 -5.22
N GLN A 19 -27.17 5.09 -5.19
CA GLN A 19 -26.77 4.04 -4.25
C GLN A 19 -25.57 3.20 -4.74
N VAL A 20 -25.05 3.48 -5.92
CA VAL A 20 -23.92 2.80 -6.54
C VAL A 20 -22.62 3.41 -6.06
N LEU A 21 -21.61 2.55 -5.82
CA LEU A 21 -20.30 2.96 -5.36
C LEU A 21 -19.64 3.91 -6.38
N ASP A 22 -19.45 5.17 -5.99
CA ASP A 22 -18.75 6.15 -6.82
C ASP A 22 -17.22 6.00 -6.62
N MET A 23 -16.54 5.59 -7.68
CA MET A 23 -15.10 5.43 -7.70
C MET A 23 -14.50 6.36 -8.77
N GLY A 24 -14.47 7.66 -8.47
CA GLY A 24 -13.86 8.62 -9.39
C GLY A 24 -14.63 8.81 -10.72
N GLY A 25 -15.96 8.92 -10.64
CA GLY A 25 -16.83 9.12 -11.81
C GLY A 25 -17.25 7.84 -12.51
N ILE A 26 -16.91 6.66 -11.96
CA ILE A 26 -17.44 5.38 -12.40
C ILE A 26 -18.40 4.83 -11.35
N SER A 27 -19.65 4.70 -11.76
CA SER A 27 -20.62 3.97 -10.99
C SER A 27 -20.47 2.47 -11.26
N LEU A 28 -19.96 1.72 -10.28
CA LEU A 28 -20.03 0.26 -10.34
C LEU A 28 -21.47 -0.18 -10.09
N PRO A 29 -22.00 -1.15 -10.84
CA PRO A 29 -23.35 -1.66 -10.63
C PRO A 29 -23.46 -2.60 -9.41
N ILE A 30 -22.54 -2.46 -8.46
CA ILE A 30 -22.54 -3.20 -7.20
C ILE A 30 -23.27 -2.35 -6.16
N SER A 31 -24.41 -2.80 -5.69
CA SER A 31 -25.12 -2.09 -4.63
C SER A 31 -24.31 -2.09 -3.33
N ARG A 32 -24.30 -0.97 -2.62
CA ARG A 32 -23.65 -0.88 -1.29
C ARG A 32 -24.15 -1.97 -0.35
N GLY A 33 -25.46 -2.30 -0.40
CA GLY A 33 -26.01 -3.39 0.38
C GLY A 33 -25.42 -4.76 0.02
N GLY A 34 -25.13 -5.00 -1.26
CA GLY A 34 -24.44 -6.23 -1.70
C GLY A 34 -23.01 -6.31 -1.20
N LEU A 35 -22.28 -5.20 -1.25
CA LEU A 35 -20.92 -5.14 -0.70
C LEU A 35 -20.89 -5.36 0.81
N LEU A 36 -21.82 -4.73 1.54
CA LEU A 36 -21.90 -4.89 2.99
C LEU A 36 -22.27 -6.31 3.39
N LYS A 37 -23.22 -6.95 2.66
CA LYS A 37 -23.52 -8.38 2.85
C LYS A 37 -22.31 -9.27 2.60
N GLY A 38 -21.60 -9.03 1.49
CA GLY A 38 -20.36 -9.75 1.18
C GLY A 38 -19.28 -9.57 2.24
N PHE A 39 -19.12 -8.35 2.75
CA PHE A 39 -18.20 -8.05 3.84
C PHE A 39 -18.54 -8.85 5.10
N TRP A 40 -19.80 -8.84 5.54
CA TRP A 40 -20.20 -9.58 6.75
C TRP A 40 -20.10 -11.09 6.58
N LEU A 41 -20.44 -11.63 5.40
CA LEU A 41 -20.22 -13.06 5.10
C LEU A 41 -18.75 -13.44 5.17
N PHE A 42 -17.86 -12.61 4.62
CA PHE A 42 -16.42 -12.83 4.67
C PHE A 42 -15.90 -12.71 6.11
N ALA A 43 -16.24 -11.64 6.82
CA ALA A 43 -15.76 -11.40 8.18
C ALA A 43 -16.28 -12.47 9.16
N ALA A 44 -17.57 -12.82 9.11
CA ALA A 44 -18.15 -13.86 9.95
C ALA A 44 -17.60 -15.25 9.61
N GLY A 45 -17.46 -15.56 8.31
CA GLY A 45 -16.87 -16.82 7.86
C GLY A 45 -15.41 -16.96 8.29
N PHE A 46 -14.62 -15.89 8.16
CA PHE A 46 -13.22 -15.87 8.57
C PHE A 46 -13.08 -16.01 10.09
N LEU A 47 -13.82 -15.22 10.87
CA LEU A 47 -13.79 -15.31 12.34
C LEU A 47 -14.32 -16.66 12.84
N GLY A 48 -15.39 -17.18 12.21
CA GLY A 48 -15.92 -18.50 12.51
C GLY A 48 -14.92 -19.62 12.21
N TRP A 49 -14.20 -19.53 11.09
CA TRP A 49 -13.13 -20.47 10.76
C TRP A 49 -11.98 -20.37 11.76
N LEU A 50 -11.55 -19.19 12.11
CA LEU A 50 -10.52 -18.97 13.11
C LEU A 50 -10.93 -19.57 14.47
N PHE A 51 -12.15 -19.30 14.93
CA PHE A 51 -12.68 -19.86 16.17
C PHE A 51 -12.75 -21.40 16.14
N TRP A 52 -13.09 -21.97 14.97
CA TRP A 52 -13.09 -23.42 14.79
C TRP A 52 -11.67 -24.01 14.90
N GLU A 53 -10.67 -23.37 14.29
CA GLU A 53 -9.27 -23.82 14.26
C GLU A 53 -8.61 -23.72 15.64
N SER A 54 -8.98 -22.73 16.47
CA SER A 54 -8.37 -22.42 17.76
C SER A 54 -8.83 -23.29 18.93
N ARG A 55 -9.71 -24.26 18.72
CA ARG A 55 -10.35 -25.04 19.80
C ARG A 55 -9.37 -25.47 20.89
N GLY A 56 -9.30 -24.67 21.97
CA GLY A 56 -8.59 -25.02 23.21
C GLY A 56 -7.06 -24.87 23.20
N GLN A 57 -6.47 -24.25 22.18
CA GLN A 57 -5.02 -24.10 22.06
C GLN A 57 -4.50 -22.70 22.45
N ILE A 58 -5.39 -21.73 22.70
CA ILE A 58 -5.01 -20.34 22.91
C ILE A 58 -5.61 -19.83 24.22
N ASN A 59 -4.80 -19.11 25.01
CA ASN A 59 -5.20 -18.51 26.27
C ASN A 59 -6.10 -17.28 26.07
N GLY A 60 -6.87 -16.91 27.07
CA GLY A 60 -7.91 -15.87 26.96
C GLY A 60 -7.39 -14.50 26.53
N GLU A 61 -6.20 -14.08 26.98
CA GLU A 61 -5.58 -12.80 26.60
C GLU A 61 -5.13 -12.81 25.13
N THR A 62 -4.53 -13.88 24.66
CA THR A 62 -4.16 -14.06 23.24
C THR A 62 -5.41 -14.06 22.34
N VAL A 63 -6.52 -14.67 22.77
CA VAL A 63 -7.80 -14.59 22.04
C VAL A 63 -8.27 -13.15 21.94
N LEU A 64 -8.28 -12.41 23.04
CA LEU A 64 -8.74 -11.02 23.08
C LEU A 64 -7.95 -10.13 22.10
N VAL A 65 -6.63 -10.19 22.17
CA VAL A 65 -5.77 -9.36 21.30
C VAL A 65 -5.90 -9.75 19.83
N THR A 66 -6.01 -11.05 19.52
CA THR A 66 -6.16 -11.52 18.15
C THR A 66 -7.51 -11.12 17.55
N MET A 67 -8.58 -11.14 18.36
CA MET A 67 -9.88 -10.60 17.96
C MET A 67 -9.83 -9.09 17.71
N ALA A 68 -9.22 -8.32 18.62
CA ALA A 68 -9.05 -6.89 18.47
C ALA A 68 -8.24 -6.55 17.20
N LEU A 69 -7.15 -7.27 16.94
CA LEU A 69 -6.34 -7.13 15.73
C LEU A 69 -7.16 -7.48 14.49
N SER A 70 -7.95 -8.55 14.50
CA SER A 70 -8.84 -8.92 13.41
C SER A 70 -9.84 -7.80 13.11
N LEU A 71 -10.46 -7.23 14.13
CA LEU A 71 -11.42 -6.13 13.99
C LEU A 71 -10.77 -4.88 13.39
N THR A 72 -9.54 -4.55 13.81
CA THR A 72 -8.81 -3.40 13.22
C THR A 72 -8.40 -3.65 11.77
N CYS A 73 -8.10 -4.89 11.36
CA CYS A 73 -7.90 -5.26 9.95
C CYS A 73 -9.16 -5.09 9.11
N PHE A 74 -10.33 -5.43 9.65
CA PHE A 74 -11.62 -5.32 8.96
C PHE A 74 -12.18 -3.90 8.93
N LEU A 75 -11.81 -3.05 9.88
CA LEU A 75 -12.39 -1.71 10.05
C LEU A 75 -12.31 -0.83 8.78
N PRO A 76 -11.17 -0.73 8.06
CA PRO A 76 -11.10 0.04 6.83
C PRO A 76 -12.06 -0.48 5.74
N ALA A 77 -12.16 -1.80 5.61
CA ALA A 77 -13.05 -2.44 4.64
C ALA A 77 -14.53 -2.18 4.97
N TRP A 78 -14.89 -2.23 6.25
CA TRP A 78 -16.23 -1.89 6.72
C TRP A 78 -16.58 -0.42 6.45
N LEU A 79 -15.69 0.53 6.76
CA LEU A 79 -15.87 1.96 6.47
C LEU A 79 -16.08 2.22 4.98
N TRP A 80 -15.38 1.49 4.12
CA TRP A 80 -15.51 1.61 2.68
C TRP A 80 -16.82 0.98 2.17
N CYS A 81 -17.17 -0.24 2.62
CA CYS A 81 -18.41 -0.94 2.23
C CYS A 81 -19.67 -0.20 2.69
N THR A 82 -19.63 0.47 3.85
CA THR A 82 -20.74 1.32 4.34
C THR A 82 -20.84 2.66 3.59
N GLY A 83 -19.83 3.00 2.78
CA GLY A 83 -19.76 4.26 2.04
C GLY A 83 -19.41 5.48 2.89
N ARG A 84 -18.95 5.27 4.14
CA ARG A 84 -18.40 6.35 4.97
C ARG A 84 -17.11 6.93 4.36
N VAL A 85 -16.39 6.11 3.62
CA VAL A 85 -15.25 6.52 2.79
C VAL A 85 -15.48 6.03 1.37
N SER A 86 -15.21 6.89 0.38
CA SER A 86 -15.31 6.58 -1.04
C SER A 86 -13.91 6.56 -1.69
N GLY A 87 -13.81 6.03 -2.90
CA GLY A 87 -12.59 6.00 -3.71
C GLY A 87 -11.95 4.63 -3.83
N LEU A 88 -10.71 4.59 -4.31
CA LEU A 88 -9.97 3.34 -4.43
C LEU A 88 -9.82 2.66 -3.06
N PRO A 89 -10.09 1.34 -2.95
CA PRO A 89 -10.02 0.61 -1.69
C PRO A 89 -8.57 0.30 -1.26
N ILE A 90 -7.69 1.32 -1.29
CA ILE A 90 -6.26 1.14 -1.00
C ILE A 90 -6.09 0.69 0.46
N PHE A 91 -6.63 1.46 1.40
CA PHE A 91 -6.52 1.12 2.83
C PHE A 91 -7.30 -0.15 3.22
N PRO A 92 -8.52 -0.40 2.71
CA PRO A 92 -9.20 -1.69 2.89
C PRO A 92 -8.35 -2.90 2.52
N VAL A 93 -7.72 -2.86 1.35
CA VAL A 93 -6.85 -3.95 0.88
C VAL A 93 -5.58 -4.06 1.72
N PHE A 94 -4.95 -2.93 2.07
CA PHE A 94 -3.80 -2.88 2.96
C PHE A 94 -4.13 -3.46 4.34
N GLY A 95 -5.23 -3.06 4.98
CA GLY A 95 -5.66 -3.61 6.28
C GLY A 95 -5.92 -5.12 6.24
N LEU A 96 -6.59 -5.60 5.19
CA LEU A 96 -6.84 -7.05 5.02
C LEU A 96 -5.56 -7.86 4.77
N SER A 97 -4.47 -7.26 4.27
CA SER A 97 -3.20 -7.96 4.06
C SER A 97 -2.50 -8.36 5.37
N PHE A 98 -2.91 -7.79 6.50
CA PHE A 98 -2.42 -8.17 7.83
C PHE A 98 -3.03 -9.48 8.37
N LEU A 99 -4.17 -9.91 7.83
CA LEU A 99 -4.80 -11.16 8.27
C LEU A 99 -3.86 -12.37 8.12
N PRO A 100 -3.25 -12.65 6.96
CA PRO A 100 -2.39 -13.82 6.80
C PRO A 100 -1.05 -13.73 7.53
N THR A 101 -0.53 -12.53 7.80
CA THR A 101 0.83 -12.34 8.32
C THR A 101 0.89 -12.08 9.83
N TYR A 102 -0.20 -11.57 10.41
CA TYR A 102 -0.28 -11.27 11.84
C TYR A 102 -1.39 -12.03 12.55
N VAL A 103 -2.61 -12.06 11.97
CA VAL A 103 -3.78 -12.64 12.66
C VAL A 103 -3.74 -14.17 12.64
N ILE A 104 -3.61 -14.77 11.45
CA ILE A 104 -3.64 -16.24 11.32
C ILE A 104 -2.52 -16.92 12.13
N PRO A 105 -1.26 -16.44 12.14
CA PRO A 105 -0.20 -17.04 12.94
C PRO A 105 -0.47 -17.00 14.45
N LEU A 106 -1.01 -15.90 14.98
CA LEU A 106 -1.40 -15.80 16.39
C LEU A 106 -2.50 -16.80 16.75
N TRP A 107 -3.48 -16.93 15.86
CA TRP A 107 -4.66 -17.73 16.09
C TRP A 107 -4.39 -19.24 16.01
N ARG A 108 -3.47 -19.65 15.13
CA ARG A 108 -3.08 -21.06 14.99
C ARG A 108 -2.21 -21.59 16.11
N GLY A 109 -1.56 -20.73 16.87
CA GLY A 109 -0.74 -21.13 18.00
C GLY A 109 0.38 -22.08 17.57
N GLY A 110 1.45 -21.57 16.94
CA GLY A 110 2.61 -22.40 16.59
C GLY A 110 3.46 -22.74 17.82
N VAL A 111 4.28 -23.81 17.73
CA VAL A 111 5.25 -24.20 18.78
C VAL A 111 6.14 -23.02 19.19
N TRP A 112 6.44 -22.12 18.27
CA TRP A 112 7.23 -20.91 18.52
C TRP A 112 6.55 -19.89 19.45
N LEU A 113 5.22 -19.94 19.62
CA LEU A 113 4.51 -19.06 20.57
C LEU A 113 4.80 -19.45 22.03
N SER A 114 5.15 -20.72 22.29
CA SER A 114 5.50 -21.16 23.64
C SER A 114 6.80 -20.54 24.18
N ASP A 115 7.62 -19.97 23.30
CA ASP A 115 8.86 -19.26 23.66
C ASP A 115 8.60 -17.86 24.23
N TYR A 116 7.35 -17.37 24.14
CA TYR A 116 6.94 -16.03 24.57
C TYR A 116 5.85 -16.09 25.63
N SER A 117 5.92 -15.17 26.57
CA SER A 117 4.85 -14.97 27.56
C SER A 117 3.57 -14.41 26.91
N GLU A 118 2.42 -14.64 27.54
CA GLU A 118 1.15 -14.08 27.07
C GLU A 118 1.18 -12.54 26.97
N ALA A 119 1.84 -11.90 27.91
CA ALA A 119 2.00 -10.44 27.93
C ALA A 119 2.84 -9.93 26.72
N GLU A 120 3.89 -10.65 26.32
CA GLU A 120 4.68 -10.32 25.12
C GLU A 120 3.82 -10.48 23.86
N ILE A 121 3.07 -11.59 23.76
CA ILE A 121 2.17 -11.85 22.63
C ILE A 121 1.08 -10.77 22.55
N ALA A 122 0.47 -10.42 23.67
CA ALA A 122 -0.54 -9.37 23.74
C ALA A 122 0.04 -8.02 23.34
N THR A 123 1.23 -7.68 23.84
CA THR A 123 1.93 -6.42 23.52
C THR A 123 2.21 -6.29 22.02
N ALA A 124 2.69 -7.35 21.38
CA ALA A 124 2.94 -7.35 19.93
C ALA A 124 1.63 -7.16 19.14
N GLY A 125 0.58 -7.90 19.51
CA GLY A 125 -0.72 -7.77 18.86
C GLY A 125 -1.35 -6.39 19.04
N TRP A 126 -1.30 -5.83 20.25
CA TRP A 126 -1.80 -4.45 20.51
C TRP A 126 -1.01 -3.39 19.77
N THR A 127 0.31 -3.56 19.58
CA THR A 127 1.13 -2.66 18.80
C THR A 127 0.65 -2.57 17.35
N VAL A 128 0.39 -3.71 16.72
CA VAL A 128 -0.09 -3.77 15.34
C VAL A 128 -1.55 -3.29 15.23
N ALA A 129 -2.40 -3.68 16.18
CA ALA A 129 -3.79 -3.22 16.24
C ALA A 129 -3.87 -1.69 16.41
N GLY A 130 -3.04 -1.12 17.29
CA GLY A 130 -2.92 0.32 17.51
C GLY A 130 -2.46 1.06 16.25
N PHE A 131 -1.45 0.54 15.55
CA PHE A 131 -1.00 1.07 14.26
C PHE A 131 -2.15 1.13 13.25
N LEU A 132 -2.87 0.01 13.07
CA LEU A 132 -3.98 -0.07 12.11
C LEU A 132 -5.12 0.88 12.50
N LEU A 133 -5.45 0.96 13.78
CA LEU A 133 -6.52 1.84 14.27
C LEU A 133 -6.18 3.31 14.02
N VAL A 134 -5.00 3.77 14.45
CA VAL A 134 -4.55 5.17 14.27
C VAL A 134 -4.50 5.52 12.78
N SER A 135 -3.88 4.67 11.96
CA SER A 135 -3.80 4.89 10.51
C SER A 135 -5.19 4.95 9.87
N THR A 136 -6.13 4.08 10.29
CA THR A 136 -7.51 4.05 9.79
C THR A 136 -8.26 5.33 10.13
N LEU A 137 -8.14 5.81 11.37
CA LEU A 137 -8.81 7.03 11.81
C LEU A 137 -8.31 8.26 11.04
N ILE A 138 -7.00 8.37 10.83
CA ILE A 138 -6.41 9.47 10.06
C ILE A 138 -6.83 9.38 8.59
N TRP A 139 -6.75 8.20 7.98
CA TRP A 139 -7.23 7.94 6.63
C TRP A 139 -8.69 8.35 6.46
N GLN A 140 -9.57 7.94 7.38
CA GLN A 140 -10.98 8.30 7.37
C GLN A 140 -11.17 9.81 7.46
N GLN A 141 -10.50 10.49 8.40
CA GLN A 141 -10.61 11.93 8.59
C GLN A 141 -10.22 12.71 7.32
N ILE A 142 -9.14 12.30 6.65
CA ILE A 142 -8.69 12.94 5.41
C ILE A 142 -9.69 12.71 4.29
N CYS A 143 -10.24 11.51 4.17
CA CYS A 143 -11.20 11.19 3.12
C CYS A 143 -12.55 11.89 3.31
N VAL A 144 -13.02 12.03 4.55
CA VAL A 144 -14.29 12.70 4.90
C VAL A 144 -14.18 14.21 4.77
N ARG A 145 -13.05 14.82 5.15
CA ARG A 145 -12.79 16.26 4.98
C ARG A 145 -12.67 16.61 3.49
N ALA A 146 -13.78 16.55 2.81
CA ALA A 146 -13.86 16.69 1.36
C ALA A 146 -13.18 17.95 0.83
N GLN A 147 -12.07 17.78 0.14
CA GLN A 147 -11.44 18.83 -0.62
C GLN A 147 -12.16 18.99 -1.95
N LYS A 148 -12.14 20.19 -2.53
CA LYS A 148 -12.75 20.47 -3.85
C LYS A 148 -12.02 19.69 -4.94
N ALA A 149 -12.75 19.17 -5.91
CA ALA A 149 -12.15 18.54 -7.08
C ALA A 149 -11.26 19.54 -7.84
N PRO A 150 -10.08 19.13 -8.34
CA PRO A 150 -9.23 20.04 -9.11
C PRO A 150 -9.91 20.45 -10.43
N ALA A 151 -9.78 21.71 -10.82
CA ALA A 151 -10.44 22.23 -12.04
C ALA A 151 -9.84 21.64 -13.32
N LYS A 152 -8.55 21.36 -13.32
CA LYS A 152 -7.80 20.79 -14.46
C LYS A 152 -7.04 19.56 -14.00
N ILE A 153 -6.98 18.57 -14.86
CA ILE A 153 -6.34 17.28 -14.61
C ILE A 153 -5.50 16.84 -15.81
N PHE A 154 -4.49 16.02 -15.55
CA PHE A 154 -3.77 15.29 -16.58
C PHE A 154 -4.47 13.95 -16.81
N MET A 155 -4.90 13.68 -18.02
CA MET A 155 -5.63 12.48 -18.40
C MET A 155 -5.05 11.88 -19.69
N ILE A 156 -5.02 10.55 -19.78
CA ILE A 156 -4.53 9.83 -20.96
C ILE A 156 -5.44 10.08 -22.16
N GLU A 157 -4.83 10.46 -23.29
CA GLU A 157 -5.52 10.53 -24.57
C GLU A 157 -5.53 9.15 -25.23
N ARG A 158 -6.72 8.61 -25.50
CA ARG A 158 -6.96 7.22 -25.88
C ARG A 158 -6.23 6.79 -27.16
N VAL A 159 -6.24 7.61 -28.20
CA VAL A 159 -5.80 7.21 -29.54
C VAL A 159 -4.28 6.98 -29.65
N ARG A 160 -3.47 7.70 -28.89
CA ARG A 160 -2.00 7.57 -28.91
C ARG A 160 -1.44 6.64 -27.86
N SER A 161 -2.25 6.25 -26.87
CA SER A 161 -1.75 5.54 -25.70
C SER A 161 -1.61 4.04 -25.87
N GLU A 162 -2.44 3.40 -26.71
CA GLU A 162 -2.51 1.95 -26.79
C GLU A 162 -1.19 1.32 -27.26
N TRP A 163 -0.58 1.84 -28.33
CA TRP A 163 0.68 1.29 -28.84
C TRP A 163 1.88 1.57 -27.91
N ILE A 164 1.92 2.75 -27.25
CA ILE A 164 3.01 3.06 -26.30
C ILE A 164 2.89 2.20 -25.05
N LEU A 165 1.68 2.05 -24.49
CA LEU A 165 1.45 1.18 -23.34
C LEU A 165 1.72 -0.30 -23.67
N MET A 166 1.39 -0.74 -24.90
CA MET A 166 1.75 -2.08 -25.37
C MET A 166 3.26 -2.24 -25.49
N GLY A 167 3.96 -1.21 -26.00
CA GLY A 167 5.42 -1.16 -26.01
C GLY A 167 6.03 -1.23 -24.60
N CYS A 168 5.44 -0.53 -23.62
CA CYS A 168 5.86 -0.63 -22.22
C CYS A 168 5.64 -2.05 -21.65
N LEU A 169 4.54 -2.70 -21.99
CA LEU A 169 4.25 -4.07 -21.55
C LEU A 169 5.20 -5.08 -22.19
N ILE A 170 5.52 -4.92 -23.48
CA ILE A 170 6.54 -5.72 -24.18
C ILE A 170 7.90 -5.49 -23.51
N ALA A 171 8.29 -4.26 -23.24
CA ALA A 171 9.54 -3.93 -22.57
C ALA A 171 9.61 -4.56 -21.17
N GLN A 172 8.54 -4.49 -20.38
CA GLN A 172 8.47 -5.18 -19.09
C GLN A 172 8.69 -6.69 -19.26
N THR A 173 8.03 -7.32 -20.23
CA THR A 173 8.16 -8.76 -20.50
C THR A 173 9.59 -9.12 -20.88
N ILE A 174 10.22 -8.32 -21.76
CA ILE A 174 11.62 -8.51 -22.17
C ILE A 174 12.58 -8.38 -20.96
N PHE A 175 12.39 -7.38 -20.09
CA PHE A 175 13.20 -7.23 -18.88
C PHE A 175 12.99 -8.36 -17.88
N GLU A 176 11.76 -8.82 -17.69
CA GLU A 176 11.46 -9.95 -16.80
C GLU A 176 12.10 -11.26 -17.27
N ILE A 177 12.08 -11.51 -18.58
CA ILE A 177 12.71 -12.69 -19.19
C ILE A 177 14.23 -12.51 -19.33
N GLY A 178 14.69 -11.32 -19.70
CA GLY A 178 16.08 -11.01 -19.99
C GLY A 178 17.04 -11.18 -18.81
N ILE A 179 16.54 -11.04 -17.57
CA ILE A 179 17.33 -11.25 -16.35
C ILE A 179 17.99 -12.67 -16.32
N TYR A 180 17.36 -13.68 -16.97
CA TYR A 180 17.93 -15.02 -17.04
C TYR A 180 19.09 -15.13 -18.02
N PHE A 181 19.05 -14.34 -19.10
CA PHE A 181 20.04 -14.44 -20.17
C PHE A 181 21.23 -13.49 -19.99
N PHE A 182 21.01 -12.39 -19.29
CA PHE A 182 21.97 -11.30 -19.15
C PHE A 182 22.25 -11.01 -17.68
N LYS A 183 23.18 -11.75 -17.08
CA LYS A 183 23.57 -11.57 -15.68
C LYS A 183 24.16 -10.17 -15.38
N ASP A 184 24.79 -9.55 -16.40
CA ASP A 184 25.47 -8.26 -16.27
C ASP A 184 24.54 -7.03 -16.45
N LEU A 185 23.25 -7.22 -16.74
CA LEU A 185 22.26 -6.13 -16.82
C LEU A 185 21.98 -5.43 -15.46
N GLY A 186 22.74 -5.76 -14.42
CA GLY A 186 22.61 -5.15 -13.09
C GLY A 186 23.23 -3.75 -12.96
N GLU A 187 24.02 -3.29 -13.94
CA GLU A 187 24.80 -2.06 -13.84
C GLU A 187 24.32 -0.94 -14.81
N GLY A 188 24.72 0.29 -14.48
CA GLY A 188 24.46 1.44 -15.35
C GLY A 188 22.99 1.87 -15.44
N ILE A 189 22.52 2.07 -16.66
CA ILE A 189 21.17 2.58 -16.97
C ILE A 189 20.09 1.49 -16.90
N PHE A 190 20.45 0.22 -17.03
CA PHE A 190 19.49 -0.89 -17.11
C PHE A 190 18.56 -1.02 -15.90
N PRO A 191 19.00 -0.87 -14.64
CA PRO A 191 18.09 -0.89 -13.49
C PRO A 191 17.02 0.21 -13.55
N ILE A 192 17.35 1.37 -14.11
CA ILE A 192 16.42 2.50 -14.29
C ILE A 192 15.39 2.14 -15.36
N LEU A 193 15.85 1.66 -16.52
CA LEU A 193 14.97 1.24 -17.62
C LEU A 193 14.04 0.10 -17.20
N ARG A 194 14.58 -0.89 -16.48
CA ARG A 194 13.79 -2.00 -15.93
C ARG A 194 12.71 -1.51 -14.97
N SER A 195 13.08 -0.62 -14.05
CA SER A 195 12.15 -0.06 -13.07
C SER A 195 11.06 0.78 -13.73
N PHE A 196 11.42 1.57 -14.73
CA PHE A 196 10.48 2.33 -15.56
C PHE A 196 9.55 1.38 -16.33
N ALA A 197 10.10 0.38 -17.02
CA ALA A 197 9.32 -0.61 -17.77
C ALA A 197 8.35 -1.38 -16.86
N ALA A 198 8.78 -1.81 -15.68
CA ALA A 198 7.95 -2.50 -14.71
C ALA A 198 6.80 -1.63 -14.18
N SER A 199 7.05 -0.35 -13.90
CA SER A 199 6.02 0.59 -13.44
C SER A 199 5.06 0.98 -14.57
N ALA A 200 5.58 1.27 -15.76
CA ALA A 200 4.79 1.60 -16.93
C ALA A 200 3.97 0.38 -17.44
N GLY A 201 4.58 -0.80 -17.43
CA GLY A 201 3.91 -2.05 -17.77
C GLY A 201 2.76 -2.37 -16.81
N ARG A 202 2.91 -2.15 -15.49
CA ARG A 202 1.79 -2.28 -14.53
C ARG A 202 0.62 -1.36 -14.86
N LEU A 203 0.89 -0.13 -15.31
CA LEU A 203 -0.16 0.76 -15.80
C LEU A 203 -0.80 0.22 -17.07
N GLY A 204 0.00 -0.33 -17.99
CA GLY A 204 -0.49 -1.05 -19.17
C GLY A 204 -1.40 -2.22 -18.79
N LEU A 205 -0.99 -3.06 -17.83
CA LEU A 205 -1.81 -4.16 -17.31
C LEU A 205 -3.16 -3.67 -16.79
N PHE A 206 -3.18 -2.59 -16.01
CA PHE A 206 -4.42 -2.00 -15.49
C PHE A 206 -5.30 -1.46 -16.63
N ILE A 207 -4.74 -0.63 -17.52
CA ILE A 207 -5.48 0.08 -18.56
C ILE A 207 -6.05 -0.90 -19.59
N PHE A 208 -5.26 -1.88 -20.08
CA PHE A 208 -5.76 -2.88 -21.03
C PHE A 208 -6.80 -3.81 -20.39
N SER A 209 -6.60 -4.19 -19.14
CA SER A 209 -7.59 -4.98 -18.40
C SER A 209 -8.92 -4.21 -18.25
N TYR A 210 -8.85 -2.91 -18.00
CA TYR A 210 -10.00 -2.01 -17.98
C TYR A 210 -10.70 -1.92 -19.34
N GLN A 211 -9.95 -1.77 -20.43
CA GLN A 211 -10.48 -1.73 -21.80
C GLN A 211 -11.11 -3.08 -22.21
N ILE A 212 -10.52 -4.21 -21.81
CA ILE A 212 -11.12 -5.55 -22.00
C ILE A 212 -12.44 -5.65 -21.25
N GLY A 213 -12.49 -5.17 -20.01
CA GLY A 213 -13.74 -5.13 -19.25
C GLY A 213 -14.84 -4.35 -19.96
N LYS A 214 -14.51 -3.23 -20.57
CA LYS A 214 -15.40 -2.40 -21.40
C LYS A 214 -15.69 -2.95 -22.79
N LYS A 215 -14.98 -3.99 -23.23
CA LYS A 215 -15.02 -4.55 -24.59
C LYS A 215 -14.58 -3.53 -25.67
N GLU A 216 -13.66 -2.66 -25.33
CA GLU A 216 -13.18 -1.58 -26.20
C GLU A 216 -11.85 -1.92 -26.89
N LEU A 217 -11.13 -2.94 -26.42
CA LEU A 217 -9.86 -3.36 -26.98
C LEU A 217 -10.07 -4.25 -28.23
N SER A 218 -9.29 -4.03 -29.28
CA SER A 218 -9.32 -4.85 -30.49
C SER A 218 -8.89 -6.30 -30.20
N LYS A 219 -9.35 -7.27 -31.00
CA LYS A 219 -9.03 -8.69 -30.82
C LYS A 219 -7.51 -8.95 -30.85
N GLY A 220 -6.78 -8.31 -31.78
CA GLY A 220 -5.33 -8.48 -31.90
C GLY A 220 -4.58 -8.02 -30.66
N TYR A 221 -4.89 -6.81 -30.15
CA TYR A 221 -4.33 -6.32 -28.91
C TYR A 221 -4.74 -7.18 -27.70
N THR A 222 -5.95 -7.74 -27.70
CA THR A 222 -6.40 -8.63 -26.61
C THR A 222 -5.56 -9.90 -26.55
N TYR A 223 -5.33 -10.57 -27.70
CA TYR A 223 -4.49 -11.78 -27.73
C TYR A 223 -3.04 -11.49 -27.32
N LEU A 224 -2.47 -10.40 -27.84
CA LEU A 224 -1.11 -9.98 -27.46
C LEU A 224 -1.01 -9.68 -25.97
N PHE A 225 -1.98 -8.92 -25.43
CA PHE A 225 -2.06 -8.61 -24.01
C PHE A 225 -2.12 -9.88 -23.13
N VAL A 226 -2.98 -10.83 -23.49
CA VAL A 226 -3.11 -12.10 -22.75
C VAL A 226 -1.79 -12.88 -22.80
N ALA A 227 -1.14 -12.96 -23.95
CA ALA A 227 0.14 -13.67 -24.11
C ALA A 227 1.26 -13.03 -23.24
N LEU A 228 1.41 -11.70 -23.31
CA LEU A 228 2.40 -10.97 -22.51
C LEU A 228 2.11 -11.08 -21.01
N THR A 229 0.84 -10.95 -20.62
CA THR A 229 0.43 -11.10 -19.22
C THR A 229 0.72 -12.50 -18.70
N ALA A 230 0.42 -13.54 -19.48
CA ALA A 230 0.74 -14.92 -19.13
C ALA A 230 2.25 -15.11 -18.95
N ALA A 231 3.08 -14.57 -19.87
CA ALA A 231 4.54 -14.64 -19.77
C ALA A 231 5.05 -13.95 -18.49
N ILE A 232 4.54 -12.75 -18.15
CA ILE A 232 4.90 -12.04 -16.92
C ILE A 232 4.51 -12.86 -15.70
N VAL A 233 3.28 -13.38 -15.64
CA VAL A 233 2.78 -14.16 -14.49
C VAL A 233 3.58 -15.44 -14.31
N ILE A 234 3.83 -16.20 -15.40
CA ILE A 234 4.65 -17.41 -15.37
C ILE A 234 6.05 -17.07 -14.82
N ARG A 235 6.65 -16.02 -15.35
CA ARG A 235 8.00 -15.59 -14.93
C ARG A 235 8.05 -15.17 -13.47
N GLN A 236 7.10 -14.35 -13.01
CA GLN A 236 7.02 -13.93 -11.61
C GLN A 236 6.78 -15.13 -10.69
N THR A 237 5.91 -16.05 -11.10
CA THR A 237 5.63 -17.27 -10.32
C THR A 237 6.88 -18.14 -10.21
N SER A 238 7.64 -18.35 -11.30
CA SER A 238 8.86 -19.17 -11.29
C SER A 238 9.97 -18.62 -10.36
N SER A 239 9.89 -17.35 -9.94
CA SER A 239 10.79 -16.80 -8.91
C SER A 239 10.47 -17.26 -7.49
N LEU A 240 9.41 -18.04 -7.29
CA LEU A 240 8.89 -18.45 -5.98
C LEU A 240 8.48 -17.28 -5.07
N LEU A 241 8.35 -16.05 -5.62
CA LEU A 241 7.89 -14.84 -4.92
C LEU A 241 6.43 -14.55 -5.27
N LEU A 242 5.50 -15.26 -4.61
CA LEU A 242 4.06 -15.12 -4.91
C LEU A 242 3.48 -13.74 -4.62
N SER A 243 4.14 -12.90 -3.81
CA SER A 243 3.67 -11.54 -3.52
C SER A 243 3.62 -10.65 -4.77
N THR A 244 4.61 -10.76 -5.66
CA THR A 244 4.64 -10.01 -6.93
C THR A 244 3.54 -10.46 -7.88
N VAL A 245 3.26 -11.77 -7.94
CA VAL A 245 2.16 -12.36 -8.69
C VAL A 245 0.82 -11.85 -8.16
N PHE A 246 0.66 -11.82 -6.84
CA PHE A 246 -0.55 -11.34 -6.19
C PHE A 246 -0.83 -9.87 -6.53
N ALA A 247 0.20 -9.02 -6.50
CA ALA A 247 0.09 -7.62 -6.89
C ALA A 247 -0.29 -7.46 -8.38
N THR A 248 0.35 -8.23 -9.28
CA THR A 248 0.06 -8.22 -10.72
C THR A 248 -1.39 -8.63 -11.00
N ILE A 249 -1.83 -9.74 -10.42
CA ILE A 249 -3.20 -10.25 -10.56
C ILE A 249 -4.21 -9.29 -9.94
N GLY A 250 -3.88 -8.68 -8.79
CA GLY A 250 -4.70 -7.66 -8.14
C GLY A 250 -4.95 -6.46 -9.05
N VAL A 251 -3.91 -5.98 -9.73
CA VAL A 251 -4.02 -4.87 -10.70
C VAL A 251 -4.88 -5.25 -11.91
N LEU A 252 -4.74 -6.48 -12.42
CA LEU A 252 -5.57 -7.01 -13.52
C LEU A 252 -7.05 -7.08 -13.14
N PHE A 253 -7.36 -7.66 -11.99
CA PHE A 253 -8.74 -7.73 -11.50
C PHE A 253 -9.32 -6.34 -11.24
N ALA A 254 -8.54 -5.43 -10.63
CA ALA A 254 -8.98 -4.06 -10.41
C ALA A 254 -9.36 -3.37 -11.73
N GLY A 255 -8.51 -3.44 -12.75
CA GLY A 255 -8.82 -2.90 -14.08
C GLY A 255 -10.07 -3.54 -14.69
N PHE A 256 -10.14 -4.87 -14.71
CA PHE A 256 -11.26 -5.60 -15.30
C PHE A 256 -12.60 -5.31 -14.59
N ILE A 257 -12.63 -5.35 -13.27
CA ILE A 257 -13.83 -5.06 -12.46
C ILE A 257 -14.32 -3.64 -12.73
N LEU A 258 -13.40 -2.67 -12.72
CA LEU A 258 -13.73 -1.27 -12.99
C LEU A 258 -14.23 -1.07 -14.43
N GLY A 259 -13.66 -1.79 -15.41
CA GLY A 259 -14.11 -1.74 -16.79
C GLY A 259 -15.47 -2.39 -17.02
N ARG A 260 -15.67 -3.60 -16.48
CA ARG A 260 -16.89 -4.38 -16.70
C ARG A 260 -18.03 -3.98 -15.77
N GLY A 261 -17.73 -3.37 -14.64
CA GLY A 261 -18.70 -3.06 -13.60
C GLY A 261 -19.31 -4.29 -12.91
N LYS A 262 -18.66 -5.45 -12.98
CA LYS A 262 -19.07 -6.70 -12.34
C LYS A 262 -17.87 -7.46 -11.84
N ILE A 263 -18.00 -8.09 -10.68
CA ILE A 263 -16.94 -8.94 -10.12
C ILE A 263 -17.01 -10.32 -10.76
N PRO A 264 -15.93 -10.82 -11.37
CA PRO A 264 -15.87 -12.15 -11.95
C PRO A 264 -15.59 -13.20 -10.85
N TRP A 265 -16.58 -13.50 -10.02
CA TRP A 265 -16.41 -14.36 -8.83
C TRP A 265 -15.77 -15.71 -9.13
N GLY A 266 -16.14 -16.37 -10.25
CA GLY A 266 -15.56 -17.67 -10.63
C GLY A 266 -14.05 -17.57 -10.91
N SER A 267 -13.62 -16.56 -11.67
CA SER A 267 -12.19 -16.35 -11.96
C SER A 267 -11.43 -15.95 -10.69
N LEU A 268 -12.03 -15.12 -9.83
CA LEU A 268 -11.42 -14.71 -8.57
C LEU A 268 -11.24 -15.92 -7.63
N ALA A 269 -12.28 -16.72 -7.45
CA ALA A 269 -12.22 -17.93 -6.62
C ALA A 269 -11.18 -18.94 -7.15
N LEU A 270 -11.15 -19.18 -8.47
CA LEU A 270 -10.14 -20.05 -9.09
C LEU A 270 -8.72 -19.52 -8.87
N THR A 271 -8.51 -18.21 -9.01
CA THR A 271 -7.20 -17.59 -8.79
C THR A 271 -6.74 -17.74 -7.34
N VAL A 272 -7.63 -17.43 -6.38
CA VAL A 272 -7.33 -17.58 -4.95
C VAL A 272 -7.02 -19.04 -4.61
N PHE A 273 -7.80 -19.97 -5.15
CA PHE A 273 -7.56 -21.41 -4.98
C PHE A 273 -6.18 -21.83 -5.52
N MET A 274 -5.85 -21.44 -6.77
CA MET A 274 -4.57 -21.79 -7.38
C MET A 274 -3.38 -21.19 -6.63
N ILE A 275 -3.47 -19.92 -6.19
CA ILE A 275 -2.44 -19.31 -5.35
C ILE A 275 -2.31 -20.06 -4.02
N GLY A 276 -3.41 -20.48 -3.42
CA GLY A 276 -3.41 -21.30 -2.21
C GLY A 276 -2.66 -22.63 -2.40
N VAL A 277 -2.95 -23.35 -3.51
CA VAL A 277 -2.25 -24.59 -3.86
C VAL A 277 -0.74 -24.34 -4.02
N LEU A 278 -0.36 -23.31 -4.79
CA LEU A 278 1.05 -22.96 -4.98
C LEU A 278 1.73 -22.55 -3.65
N GLN A 279 1.02 -21.85 -2.78
CA GLN A 279 1.56 -21.45 -1.47
C GLN A 279 1.86 -22.67 -0.58
N LEU A 280 1.01 -23.71 -0.64
CA LEU A 280 1.21 -24.95 0.12
C LEU A 280 2.42 -25.78 -0.37
N GLY A 281 2.70 -25.81 -1.69
CA GLY A 281 3.86 -26.51 -2.26
C GLY A 281 5.13 -25.68 -2.37
N LYS A 282 5.13 -24.45 -1.82
CA LYS A 282 6.25 -23.51 -1.99
C LYS A 282 7.53 -23.92 -1.25
N VAL A 283 7.38 -24.58 -0.11
CA VAL A 283 8.51 -24.98 0.75
C VAL A 283 9.37 -26.00 0.02
N GLU A 284 8.76 -27.06 -0.44
CA GLU A 284 9.44 -28.14 -1.16
C GLU A 284 10.10 -27.65 -2.46
N MET A 285 9.41 -26.72 -3.15
CA MET A 285 9.98 -26.10 -4.35
C MET A 285 11.21 -25.24 -4.03
N ARG A 286 11.22 -24.53 -2.89
CA ARG A 286 12.39 -23.75 -2.49
C ARG A 286 13.55 -24.63 -2.05
N GLU A 287 13.31 -25.67 -1.28
CA GLU A 287 14.32 -26.65 -0.90
C GLU A 287 14.98 -27.27 -2.14
N LYS A 288 14.18 -27.60 -3.16
CA LYS A 288 14.66 -28.26 -4.38
C LYS A 288 15.37 -27.33 -5.35
N TYR A 289 14.84 -26.10 -5.57
CA TYR A 289 15.29 -25.22 -6.64
C TYR A 289 16.09 -23.99 -6.15
N PHE A 290 16.07 -23.66 -4.86
CA PHE A 290 16.83 -22.55 -4.29
C PHE A 290 17.98 -23.00 -3.40
N GLU A 291 17.76 -24.04 -2.59
CA GLU A 291 18.74 -24.60 -1.66
C GLU A 291 19.40 -25.85 -2.25
N GLY A 292 18.75 -26.52 -3.21
CA GLY A 292 19.24 -27.71 -3.90
C GLY A 292 20.04 -27.40 -5.16
N GLU A 293 20.56 -28.46 -5.78
CA GLU A 293 21.37 -28.38 -7.00
C GLU A 293 20.59 -28.07 -8.28
N LYS A 294 19.23 -28.16 -8.26
CA LYS A 294 18.39 -27.92 -9.43
C LYS A 294 18.13 -26.43 -9.63
N THR A 295 18.49 -25.93 -10.81
CA THR A 295 18.14 -24.57 -11.25
C THR A 295 16.94 -24.61 -12.17
N PHE A 296 16.05 -23.59 -12.08
CA PHE A 296 14.94 -23.45 -13.01
C PHE A 296 15.45 -23.23 -14.43
N ALA A 297 15.07 -24.14 -15.34
CA ALA A 297 15.34 -24.01 -16.77
C ALA A 297 14.04 -23.63 -17.51
N MET A 298 14.10 -22.62 -18.40
CA MET A 298 12.93 -22.18 -19.17
C MET A 298 12.31 -23.30 -20.02
N GLY A 299 13.12 -24.24 -20.50
CA GLY A 299 12.65 -25.40 -21.28
C GLY A 299 11.81 -26.39 -20.48
N ASP A 300 11.93 -26.41 -19.14
CA ASP A 300 11.20 -27.30 -18.25
C ASP A 300 10.10 -26.58 -17.45
N THR A 301 9.58 -25.47 -17.98
CA THR A 301 8.53 -24.69 -17.31
C THR A 301 7.31 -25.54 -16.96
N LEU A 302 6.88 -26.44 -17.84
CA LEU A 302 5.72 -27.29 -17.62
C LEU A 302 5.99 -28.30 -16.49
N GLY A 303 7.15 -28.95 -16.50
CA GLY A 303 7.57 -29.88 -15.44
C GLY A 303 7.65 -29.19 -14.08
N PHE A 304 8.23 -27.99 -14.02
CA PHE A 304 8.33 -27.19 -12.82
C PHE A 304 6.96 -26.86 -12.20
N PHE A 305 6.00 -26.39 -13.00
CA PHE A 305 4.67 -26.07 -12.49
C PHE A 305 3.85 -27.30 -12.14
N THR A 306 3.98 -28.40 -12.90
CA THR A 306 3.30 -29.66 -12.60
C THR A 306 3.78 -30.22 -11.27
N GLU A 307 5.08 -30.19 -11.03
CA GLU A 307 5.68 -30.61 -9.77
C GLU A 307 5.22 -29.75 -8.61
N TRP A 308 5.21 -28.41 -8.79
CA TRP A 308 4.75 -27.48 -7.76
C TRP A 308 3.29 -27.71 -7.36
N ILE A 309 2.42 -27.83 -8.35
CA ILE A 309 1.01 -28.11 -8.15
C ILE A 309 0.84 -29.48 -7.44
N SER A 310 1.63 -30.49 -7.82
CA SER A 310 1.62 -31.82 -7.16
C SER A 310 1.98 -31.71 -5.67
N PHE A 311 3.03 -30.99 -5.31
CA PHE A 311 3.38 -30.71 -3.91
C PHE A 311 2.25 -29.97 -3.20
N GLY A 312 1.64 -28.97 -3.84
CA GLY A 312 0.52 -28.23 -3.27
C GLY A 312 -0.68 -29.12 -2.95
N PHE A 313 -1.08 -29.99 -3.87
CA PHE A 313 -2.17 -30.95 -3.62
C PHE A 313 -1.82 -32.01 -2.59
N LYS A 314 -0.58 -32.49 -2.58
CA LYS A 314 -0.11 -33.43 -1.55
C LYS A 314 -0.21 -32.82 -0.15
N ASN A 315 0.12 -31.53 -0.01
CA ASN A 315 0.04 -30.83 1.28
C ASN A 315 -1.39 -30.37 1.64
N MET A 316 -2.31 -30.36 0.66
CA MET A 316 -3.73 -30.11 0.89
C MET A 316 -4.47 -31.38 1.33
N GLY A 317 -3.88 -32.55 1.13
CA GLY A 317 -4.52 -33.85 1.36
C GLY A 317 -4.96 -34.07 2.80
N PHE A 318 -6.23 -34.33 2.97
CA PHE A 318 -6.97 -34.59 4.23
C PHE A 318 -6.58 -35.89 4.94
N GLY A 319 -5.39 -36.49 4.74
CA GLY A 319 -5.21 -37.88 5.11
C GLY A 319 -3.90 -38.33 5.69
N SER A 320 -2.89 -37.52 5.81
CA SER A 320 -1.67 -37.98 6.48
C SER A 320 -1.13 -36.93 7.45
N ARG A 321 -1.66 -36.90 8.66
CA ARG A 321 -0.91 -36.46 9.83
C ARG A 321 0.31 -37.37 9.96
N GLN A 322 1.39 -37.06 9.27
CA GLN A 322 2.69 -37.63 9.55
C GLN A 322 3.17 -37.04 10.89
N GLU A 323 2.84 -37.75 11.98
CA GLU A 323 3.24 -37.40 13.35
C GLU A 323 4.76 -37.34 13.56
N GLY A 324 5.57 -37.86 12.62
CA GLY A 324 7.03 -37.91 12.72
C GLY A 324 7.79 -36.76 12.06
N ARG A 325 7.13 -35.81 11.35
CA ARG A 325 7.80 -34.71 10.65
C ARG A 325 7.60 -33.33 11.31
N ARG A 326 7.08 -33.36 12.56
CA ARG A 326 6.64 -32.16 13.28
C ARG A 326 7.77 -31.29 13.83
N GLU A 327 8.98 -31.82 14.01
CA GLU A 327 10.05 -31.04 14.64
C GLU A 327 10.85 -30.15 13.68
N ASP A 328 10.96 -30.50 12.38
CA ASP A 328 11.74 -29.72 11.42
C ASP A 328 10.92 -28.90 10.40
N ALA A 329 9.66 -29.21 10.18
CA ALA A 329 8.80 -28.46 9.27
C ALA A 329 8.15 -27.28 10.01
N ARG A 330 8.89 -26.17 10.15
CA ARG A 330 8.26 -24.86 10.42
C ARG A 330 7.14 -24.67 9.42
N SER A 331 5.91 -24.54 9.92
CA SER A 331 4.72 -24.49 9.06
C SER A 331 4.90 -23.34 8.05
N VAL A 332 4.28 -23.46 6.89
CA VAL A 332 4.30 -22.38 5.86
C VAL A 332 3.84 -21.05 6.45
N THR A 333 2.95 -21.10 7.43
CA THR A 333 2.44 -19.97 8.20
C THR A 333 3.53 -19.34 9.08
N ASP A 334 4.44 -20.13 9.64
CA ASP A 334 5.50 -19.64 10.53
C ASP A 334 6.57 -18.88 9.76
N ARG A 335 6.93 -19.34 8.55
CA ARG A 335 7.91 -18.65 7.69
C ARG A 335 7.41 -17.30 7.13
N GLY A 336 6.10 -17.09 7.04
CA GLY A 336 5.47 -15.82 6.60
C GLY A 336 4.96 -14.97 7.76
N SER A 337 5.21 -15.38 8.99
CA SER A 337 4.69 -14.74 10.19
C SER A 337 5.49 -13.49 10.54
N LEU A 338 4.93 -12.32 10.23
CA LEU A 338 5.52 -11.04 10.65
C LEU A 338 5.34 -10.79 12.15
N ILE A 339 4.30 -11.37 12.76
CA ILE A 339 4.11 -11.25 14.21
C ILE A 339 5.23 -11.95 14.99
N GLN A 340 5.77 -13.06 14.49
CA GLN A 340 6.93 -13.73 15.08
C GLN A 340 8.18 -12.82 15.03
N VAL A 341 8.38 -12.13 13.91
CA VAL A 341 9.49 -11.16 13.78
C VAL A 341 9.30 -10.00 14.76
N MET A 342 8.07 -9.50 14.89
CA MET A 342 7.74 -8.43 15.85
C MET A 342 7.99 -8.84 17.29
N LEU A 343 7.55 -10.03 17.69
CA LEU A 343 7.77 -10.59 19.03
C LEU A 343 9.26 -10.67 19.36
N ARG A 344 10.08 -11.25 18.46
CA ARG A 344 11.52 -11.36 18.68
C ARG A 344 12.20 -10.01 18.84
N ILE A 345 11.78 -9.01 18.05
CA ILE A 345 12.33 -7.66 18.14
C ILE A 345 11.91 -6.99 19.45
N GLN A 346 10.64 -7.09 19.85
CA GLN A 346 10.16 -6.52 21.11
C GLN A 346 10.77 -7.20 22.34
N GLN A 347 11.04 -8.49 22.30
CA GLN A 347 11.71 -9.21 23.36
C GLN A 347 13.17 -8.74 23.55
N LYS A 348 13.88 -8.51 22.43
CA LYS A 348 15.28 -8.07 22.46
C LYS A 348 15.44 -6.58 22.74
N THR A 349 14.52 -5.73 22.28
CA THR A 349 14.62 -4.27 22.35
C THR A 349 13.53 -3.68 23.24
N PRO A 350 13.84 -2.83 24.25
CA PRO A 350 15.17 -2.28 24.56
C PRO A 350 15.99 -3.09 25.57
N SER A 351 15.51 -4.24 26.04
CA SER A 351 16.05 -4.98 27.20
C SER A 351 17.49 -5.50 26.97
N GLN A 352 17.80 -6.02 25.79
CA GLN A 352 19.10 -6.60 25.43
C GLN A 352 19.84 -5.75 24.38
N LEU A 353 19.10 -5.16 23.45
CA LEU A 353 19.63 -4.34 22.36
C LEU A 353 19.03 -2.94 22.42
N PRO A 354 19.82 -1.87 22.24
CA PRO A 354 19.30 -0.50 22.15
C PRO A 354 18.47 -0.30 20.88
N TYR A 355 17.65 0.75 20.83
CA TYR A 355 16.99 1.18 19.60
C TYR A 355 18.00 1.60 18.54
N LEU A 356 17.66 1.41 17.27
CA LEU A 356 18.53 1.73 16.12
C LEU A 356 18.59 3.24 15.79
N GLU A 357 17.81 4.09 16.47
CA GLU A 357 17.81 5.55 16.35
C GLU A 357 17.82 6.06 14.90
N GLY A 358 17.06 5.42 14.01
CA GLY A 358 16.96 5.81 12.61
C GLY A 358 18.06 5.25 11.70
N ALA A 359 18.88 4.32 12.16
CA ALA A 359 19.98 3.75 11.37
C ALA A 359 19.52 3.15 10.04
N THR A 360 18.31 2.58 9.96
CA THR A 360 17.74 2.06 8.70
C THR A 360 17.20 3.15 7.80
N TYR A 361 16.74 4.27 8.36
CA TYR A 361 16.13 5.38 7.60
C TYR A 361 17.15 6.33 6.98
N ARG A 362 18.33 6.46 7.56
CA ARG A 362 19.37 7.41 7.09
C ARG A 362 19.78 7.19 5.64
N TYR A 363 19.60 5.98 5.11
CA TYR A 363 19.95 5.64 3.74
C TYR A 363 18.84 5.95 2.71
N ILE A 364 17.62 6.27 3.17
CA ILE A 364 16.48 6.51 2.28
C ILE A 364 16.75 7.65 1.28
N PRO A 365 17.29 8.82 1.67
CA PRO A 365 17.57 9.89 0.72
C PRO A 365 18.54 9.45 -0.39
N GLU A 366 19.58 8.68 -0.05
CA GLU A 366 20.53 8.15 -1.01
C GLU A 366 19.89 7.13 -1.96
N MET A 367 18.94 6.33 -1.46
CA MET A 367 18.20 5.37 -2.28
C MET A 367 17.31 6.02 -3.35
N LEU A 368 16.93 7.29 -3.20
CA LEU A 368 16.13 8.02 -4.19
C LEU A 368 16.95 8.52 -5.37
N ILE A 369 18.26 8.69 -5.19
CA ILE A 369 19.16 9.15 -6.24
C ILE A 369 19.39 8.00 -7.24
N PRO A 370 19.21 8.20 -8.56
CA PRO A 370 19.49 7.17 -9.56
C PRO A 370 20.96 6.73 -9.56
N ARG A 371 21.22 5.44 -9.78
CA ARG A 371 22.59 4.88 -9.79
C ARG A 371 23.54 5.53 -10.81
N ILE A 372 22.99 6.15 -11.85
CA ILE A 372 23.78 6.89 -12.83
C ILE A 372 24.52 8.08 -12.20
N PHE A 373 23.96 8.68 -11.14
CA PHE A 373 24.56 9.80 -10.41
C PHE A 373 25.31 9.35 -9.14
N ASN A 374 25.04 8.15 -8.64
CA ASN A 374 25.70 7.57 -7.48
C ASN A 374 25.97 6.07 -7.73
N LYS A 375 27.18 5.74 -8.21
CA LYS A 375 27.60 4.37 -8.51
C LYS A 375 27.67 3.49 -7.26
N GLU A 376 28.03 4.08 -6.11
CA GLU A 376 28.13 3.41 -4.81
C GLU A 376 26.81 3.38 -4.02
N LYS A 377 25.70 3.68 -4.70
CA LYS A 377 24.36 3.73 -4.09
C LYS A 377 24.06 2.48 -3.27
N VAL A 378 23.61 2.72 -2.05
CA VAL A 378 23.13 1.67 -1.13
C VAL A 378 21.95 0.91 -1.72
N TRP A 379 21.87 -0.37 -1.43
CA TRP A 379 20.77 -1.23 -1.90
C TRP A 379 19.45 -0.84 -1.22
N ALA A 380 18.35 -0.93 -1.94
CA ALA A 380 17.01 -0.65 -1.39
C ALA A 380 16.68 -1.55 -0.19
N HIS A 381 17.25 -2.75 -0.13
CA HIS A 381 17.10 -3.72 0.95
C HIS A 381 18.08 -3.52 2.13
N ALA A 382 18.83 -2.43 2.18
CA ALA A 382 19.79 -2.21 3.26
C ALA A 382 19.13 -2.24 4.66
N GLY A 383 17.91 -1.70 4.79
CA GLY A 383 17.13 -1.80 6.04
C GLY A 383 16.88 -3.25 6.46
N ASN A 384 16.48 -4.12 5.52
CA ASN A 384 16.30 -5.55 5.80
C ASN A 384 17.61 -6.23 6.22
N MET A 385 18.73 -5.89 5.55
CA MET A 385 20.04 -6.45 5.87
C MET A 385 20.50 -6.04 7.27
N ILE A 386 20.34 -4.75 7.62
CA ILE A 386 20.68 -4.22 8.95
C ILE A 386 19.86 -4.94 10.02
N LEU A 387 18.54 -5.00 9.87
CA LEU A 387 17.64 -5.64 10.83
C LEU A 387 17.93 -7.14 10.98
N SER A 388 18.21 -7.84 9.86
CA SER A 388 18.51 -9.27 9.87
C SER A 388 19.76 -9.61 10.68
N VAL A 389 20.82 -8.82 10.54
CA VAL A 389 22.07 -9.02 11.29
C VAL A 389 21.94 -8.53 12.73
N TYR A 390 21.33 -7.35 12.94
CA TYR A 390 21.21 -6.75 14.28
C TYR A 390 20.42 -7.61 15.26
N TYR A 391 19.34 -8.25 14.77
CA TYR A 391 18.51 -9.15 15.58
C TYR A 391 18.89 -10.63 15.44
N GLU A 392 20.02 -10.93 14.83
CA GLU A 392 20.55 -12.30 14.67
C GLU A 392 19.56 -13.26 13.99
N PHE A 393 18.83 -12.76 12.99
CA PHE A 393 18.01 -13.62 12.14
C PHE A 393 18.85 -14.33 11.08
N LEU A 394 19.91 -13.65 10.61
CA LEU A 394 20.85 -14.13 9.58
C LEU A 394 22.27 -13.70 9.94
N GLU A 395 23.22 -14.55 9.60
CA GLU A 395 24.63 -14.22 9.62
C GLU A 395 24.99 -13.26 8.48
N ARG A 396 26.13 -12.55 8.60
CA ARG A 396 26.55 -11.55 7.61
C ARG A 396 26.74 -12.14 6.21
N GLU A 397 27.15 -13.39 6.09
CA GLU A 397 27.36 -14.10 4.83
C GLU A 397 26.04 -14.51 4.17
N GLN A 398 25.00 -14.72 4.97
CA GLN A 398 23.70 -15.20 4.51
C GLN A 398 22.80 -14.10 3.95
N ILE A 399 23.01 -12.82 4.36
CA ILE A 399 22.17 -11.68 3.92
C ILE A 399 22.21 -11.44 2.40
N PHE A 400 23.22 -11.97 1.70
CA PHE A 400 23.33 -11.87 0.25
C PHE A 400 22.64 -13.02 -0.48
N LYS A 401 22.37 -14.12 0.21
CA LYS A 401 21.73 -15.32 -0.34
C LYS A 401 20.22 -15.37 -0.05
N THR A 402 19.82 -14.89 1.13
CA THR A 402 18.43 -14.93 1.60
C THR A 402 18.04 -13.61 2.27
N SER A 403 16.75 -13.35 2.39
CA SER A 403 16.22 -12.15 3.04
C SER A 403 15.06 -12.54 3.95
N ILE A 404 15.03 -11.96 5.14
CA ILE A 404 13.89 -12.02 6.05
C ILE A 404 12.90 -10.91 5.66
N ALA A 405 11.62 -11.22 5.70
CA ALA A 405 10.58 -10.22 5.52
C ALA A 405 10.44 -9.39 6.80
N PHE A 406 10.59 -8.09 6.65
CA PHE A 406 10.21 -7.11 7.67
C PHE A 406 9.13 -6.22 7.07
N ASP A 407 8.26 -5.69 7.90
CA ASP A 407 7.39 -4.62 7.48
C ASP A 407 7.83 -3.28 8.09
N PRO A 408 7.29 -2.15 7.60
CA PRO A 408 7.69 -0.85 8.10
C PRO A 408 7.26 -0.59 9.56
N ILE A 409 6.30 -1.33 10.10
CA ILE A 409 5.88 -1.22 11.53
C ILE A 409 6.97 -1.80 12.42
N ILE A 410 7.46 -2.97 12.05
CA ILE A 410 8.56 -3.66 12.73
C ILE A 410 9.82 -2.79 12.69
N GLU A 411 10.13 -2.21 11.53
CA GLU A 411 11.25 -1.28 11.36
C GLU A 411 11.09 -0.02 12.22
N ALA A 412 9.88 0.55 12.27
CA ALA A 412 9.59 1.72 13.08
C ALA A 412 9.77 1.47 14.57
N TYR A 413 9.33 0.29 15.05
CA TYR A 413 9.57 -0.14 16.42
C TYR A 413 11.06 -0.37 16.71
N ALA A 414 11.77 -1.06 15.84
CA ALA A 414 13.20 -1.32 15.99
C ALA A 414 14.04 -0.03 16.08
N ASN A 415 13.62 1.03 15.41
CA ASN A 415 14.32 2.32 15.44
C ASN A 415 13.93 3.19 16.63
N PHE A 416 12.65 3.28 16.99
CA PHE A 416 12.15 4.31 17.92
C PHE A 416 11.09 3.79 18.92
N GLY A 417 10.87 2.50 19.00
CA GLY A 417 9.85 1.92 19.88
C GLY A 417 8.42 2.31 19.48
N TYR A 418 7.54 2.38 20.48
CA TYR A 418 6.12 2.75 20.27
C TYR A 418 5.93 4.17 19.67
N PRO A 419 6.70 5.20 20.04
CA PRO A 419 6.62 6.51 19.37
C PRO A 419 6.87 6.41 17.86
N GLY A 420 7.84 5.58 17.44
CA GLY A 420 8.12 5.33 16.03
C GLY A 420 6.93 4.71 15.30
N VAL A 421 6.31 3.69 15.90
CA VAL A 421 5.10 3.05 15.35
C VAL A 421 3.95 4.05 15.22
N PHE A 422 3.74 4.90 16.22
CA PHE A 422 2.69 5.91 16.18
C PHE A 422 2.92 6.94 15.07
N VAL A 423 4.13 7.49 14.97
CA VAL A 423 4.48 8.45 13.90
C VAL A 423 4.31 7.81 12.54
N PHE A 424 4.75 6.56 12.37
CA PHE A 424 4.60 5.83 11.11
C PHE A 424 3.12 5.58 10.79
N ALA A 425 2.27 5.28 11.79
CA ALA A 425 0.83 5.15 11.61
C ALA A 425 0.19 6.44 11.07
N VAL A 426 0.60 7.59 11.62
CA VAL A 426 0.15 8.90 11.16
C VAL A 426 0.56 9.13 9.70
N VAL A 427 1.82 8.89 9.37
CA VAL A 427 2.36 9.07 8.00
C VAL A 427 1.63 8.18 7.00
N MET A 428 1.41 6.91 7.32
CA MET A 428 0.68 5.98 6.44
C MET A 428 -0.79 6.37 6.29
N GLY A 429 -1.44 6.78 7.37
CA GLY A 429 -2.81 7.28 7.32
C GLY A 429 -2.94 8.52 6.43
N ILE A 430 -2.00 9.46 6.51
CA ILE A 430 -1.95 10.65 5.65
C ILE A 430 -1.69 10.27 4.20
N LEU A 431 -0.68 9.47 3.91
CA LEU A 431 -0.29 9.07 2.56
C LEU A 431 -1.47 8.39 1.84
N ILE A 432 -1.98 7.31 2.44
CA ILE A 432 -3.07 6.54 1.83
C ILE A 432 -4.36 7.39 1.79
N GLY A 433 -4.61 8.20 2.82
CA GLY A 433 -5.75 9.10 2.89
C GLY A 433 -5.74 10.15 1.79
N ALA A 434 -4.63 10.81 1.58
CA ALA A 434 -4.47 11.83 0.53
C ALA A 434 -4.67 11.22 -0.87
N VAL A 435 -4.04 10.07 -1.15
CA VAL A 435 -4.17 9.38 -2.44
C VAL A 435 -5.59 8.88 -2.67
N THR A 436 -6.23 8.27 -1.66
CA THR A 436 -7.63 7.84 -1.74
C THR A 436 -8.56 9.02 -1.98
N ALA A 437 -8.44 10.08 -1.20
CA ALA A 437 -9.25 11.29 -1.32
C ALA A 437 -9.06 11.98 -2.68
N PHE A 438 -7.86 11.99 -3.24
CA PHE A 438 -7.61 12.53 -4.57
C PHE A 438 -8.21 11.65 -5.66
N SER A 439 -8.08 10.32 -5.56
CA SER A 439 -8.59 9.37 -6.55
C SER A 439 -10.12 9.43 -6.73
N CYS A 440 -10.87 9.84 -5.69
CA CYS A 440 -12.33 10.02 -5.78
C CYS A 440 -12.76 11.19 -6.65
N ARG A 441 -11.88 12.16 -6.89
CA ARG A 441 -12.20 13.47 -7.47
C ARG A 441 -11.69 13.66 -8.88
N VAL A 442 -11.12 12.61 -9.43
CA VAL A 442 -10.53 12.60 -10.75
C VAL A 442 -10.99 11.38 -11.54
N PRO A 443 -11.12 11.47 -12.86
CA PRO A 443 -11.46 10.32 -13.71
C PRO A 443 -10.41 9.22 -13.64
N MET A 444 -10.80 7.98 -13.98
CA MET A 444 -9.98 6.78 -13.87
C MET A 444 -8.66 6.79 -14.64
N LEU A 445 -8.62 7.41 -15.81
CA LEU A 445 -7.40 7.49 -16.64
C LEU A 445 -6.60 8.76 -16.34
N SER A 446 -6.84 9.41 -15.22
CA SER A 446 -6.09 10.57 -14.77
C SER A 446 -4.84 10.17 -14.00
N PHE A 447 -3.86 11.09 -13.95
CA PHE A 447 -2.60 10.93 -13.20
C PHE A 447 -2.85 10.48 -11.75
N GLY A 448 -3.74 11.17 -11.02
CA GLY A 448 -3.96 10.88 -9.61
C GLY A 448 -4.64 9.54 -9.36
N PHE A 449 -5.56 9.11 -10.22
CA PHE A 449 -6.16 7.80 -10.12
C PHE A 449 -5.14 6.69 -10.40
N LEU A 450 -4.34 6.85 -11.46
CA LEU A 450 -3.30 5.88 -11.83
C LEU A 450 -2.18 5.81 -10.79
N PHE A 451 -1.86 6.92 -10.12
CA PHE A 451 -0.96 6.89 -8.97
C PHE A 451 -1.54 6.09 -7.80
N GLY A 452 -2.85 6.21 -7.56
CA GLY A 452 -3.55 5.36 -6.58
C GLY A 452 -3.46 3.86 -6.91
N VAL A 453 -3.55 3.49 -8.19
CA VAL A 453 -3.35 2.10 -8.64
C VAL A 453 -1.91 1.63 -8.39
N GLN A 454 -0.92 2.49 -8.63
CA GLN A 454 0.48 2.15 -8.34
C GLN A 454 0.73 1.99 -6.83
N LEU A 455 0.17 2.88 -6.00
CA LEU A 455 0.26 2.76 -4.54
C LEU A 455 -0.36 1.44 -4.06
N LEU A 456 -1.54 1.09 -4.56
CA LEU A 456 -2.18 -0.19 -4.25
C LEU A 456 -1.28 -1.37 -4.61
N ALA A 457 -0.70 -1.38 -5.81
CA ALA A 457 0.18 -2.44 -6.27
C ALA A 457 1.46 -2.55 -5.42
N VAL A 458 2.05 -1.41 -5.02
CA VAL A 458 3.23 -1.39 -4.15
C VAL A 458 2.90 -1.92 -2.76
N LEU A 459 1.77 -1.52 -2.17
CA LEU A 459 1.34 -1.98 -0.85
C LEU A 459 1.01 -3.49 -0.84
N LEU A 460 0.44 -4.02 -1.92
CA LEU A 460 0.19 -5.46 -2.06
C LEU A 460 1.48 -6.30 -2.20
N ALA A 461 2.52 -5.71 -2.78
CA ALA A 461 3.81 -6.40 -2.96
C ALA A 461 4.73 -6.29 -1.74
N SER A 462 4.38 -5.45 -0.75
CA SER A 462 5.35 -4.93 0.23
C SER A 462 5.13 -5.49 1.63
N PHE A 463 5.78 -6.62 1.92
CA PHE A 463 6.25 -6.91 3.28
C PHE A 463 7.76 -6.64 3.33
N ASN A 464 8.15 -5.37 3.23
CA ASN A 464 9.53 -4.90 3.15
C ASN A 464 9.69 -3.63 3.96
N THR A 465 10.92 -3.29 4.33
CA THR A 465 11.25 -2.06 5.06
C THR A 465 10.83 -0.78 4.32
N THR A 466 10.75 0.31 5.04
CA THR A 466 10.38 1.64 4.54
C THR A 466 11.24 2.09 3.37
N GLY A 467 12.53 1.72 3.36
CA GLY A 467 13.43 2.01 2.25
C GLY A 467 12.95 1.43 0.91
N VAL A 468 12.50 0.17 0.92
CA VAL A 468 11.94 -0.49 -0.27
C VAL A 468 10.59 0.14 -0.66
N LEU A 469 9.73 0.41 0.31
CA LEU A 469 8.43 1.04 0.08
C LEU A 469 8.59 2.42 -0.58
N VAL A 470 9.40 3.30 0.00
CA VAL A 470 9.62 4.66 -0.50
C VAL A 470 10.28 4.64 -1.87
N THR A 471 11.30 3.78 -2.07
CA THR A 471 11.98 3.65 -3.36
C THR A 471 11.04 3.16 -4.45
N SER A 472 10.19 2.17 -4.16
CA SER A 472 9.20 1.64 -5.11
C SER A 472 8.13 2.68 -5.48
N LEU A 473 7.66 3.46 -4.50
CA LEU A 473 6.72 4.56 -4.75
C LEU A 473 7.35 5.67 -5.56
N TRP A 474 8.59 6.05 -5.25
CA TRP A 474 9.35 7.06 -5.99
C TRP A 474 9.55 6.67 -7.45
N GLN A 475 9.99 5.44 -7.70
CA GLN A 475 10.16 4.92 -9.05
C GLN A 475 8.83 4.87 -9.82
N SER A 476 7.75 4.45 -9.15
CA SER A 476 6.40 4.44 -9.72
C SER A 476 5.92 5.86 -10.05
N PHE A 477 6.17 6.83 -9.17
CA PHE A 477 5.85 8.24 -9.39
C PHE A 477 6.62 8.82 -10.58
N LEU A 478 7.95 8.64 -10.63
CA LEU A 478 8.78 9.11 -11.75
C LEU A 478 8.36 8.49 -13.09
N SER A 479 8.05 7.20 -13.09
CA SER A 479 7.55 6.50 -14.29
C SER A 479 6.22 7.07 -14.75
N LEU A 480 5.30 7.35 -13.83
CA LEU A 480 4.01 7.95 -14.14
C LEU A 480 4.18 9.41 -14.63
N VAL A 481 5.10 10.18 -14.05
CA VAL A 481 5.45 11.52 -14.55
C VAL A 481 5.98 11.44 -15.98
N GLY A 482 6.94 10.56 -16.25
CA GLY A 482 7.48 10.34 -17.60
C GLY A 482 6.38 9.98 -18.62
N LEU A 483 5.51 9.02 -18.26
CA LEU A 483 4.36 8.67 -19.10
C LEU A 483 3.36 9.81 -19.25
N SER A 484 3.17 10.63 -18.23
CA SER A 484 2.23 11.75 -18.30
C SER A 484 2.66 12.80 -19.30
N LEU A 485 3.96 13.05 -19.43
CA LEU A 485 4.51 13.99 -20.41
C LEU A 485 4.29 13.53 -21.86
N ILE A 486 4.23 12.20 -22.07
CA ILE A 486 4.09 11.61 -23.41
C ILE A 486 2.63 11.35 -23.76
N LEU A 487 1.84 10.85 -22.81
CA LEU A 487 0.50 10.28 -23.06
C LEU A 487 -0.65 11.13 -22.53
N MET A 488 -0.40 12.09 -21.62
CA MET A 488 -1.48 12.82 -20.98
C MET A 488 -1.61 14.23 -21.49
N LYS A 489 -2.84 14.69 -21.61
CA LYS A 489 -3.19 16.08 -21.86
C LYS A 489 -3.84 16.69 -20.64
N LYS A 490 -3.61 17.98 -20.45
CA LYS A 490 -4.27 18.78 -19.41
C LYS A 490 -5.68 19.12 -19.88
N LEU A 491 -6.68 18.53 -19.26
CA LEU A 491 -8.10 18.66 -19.61
C LEU A 491 -8.90 19.26 -18.43
N PRO A 492 -10.04 19.90 -18.71
CA PRO A 492 -10.99 20.25 -17.65
C PRO A 492 -11.48 18.99 -16.93
N ASN A 493 -11.58 19.04 -15.61
CA ASN A 493 -12.10 17.93 -14.85
C ASN A 493 -13.64 17.87 -14.95
N PRO A 494 -14.23 16.84 -15.56
CA PRO A 494 -15.68 16.74 -15.70
C PRO A 494 -16.41 16.68 -14.35
N LEU A 495 -15.77 16.11 -13.31
CA LEU A 495 -16.34 16.04 -11.96
C LEU A 495 -16.41 17.43 -11.29
N PHE A 496 -15.45 18.33 -11.60
CA PHE A 496 -15.46 19.70 -11.13
C PHE A 496 -16.58 20.51 -11.79
N VAL A 497 -16.80 20.31 -13.10
CA VAL A 497 -17.86 21.00 -13.85
C VAL A 497 -19.25 20.59 -13.38
N SER A 498 -19.47 19.29 -13.18
CA SER A 498 -20.75 18.76 -12.68
C SER A 498 -21.07 19.24 -11.25
N SER A 499 -20.09 19.33 -10.37
CA SER A 499 -20.27 19.82 -9.01
C SER A 499 -20.65 21.31 -8.97
N ARG A 500 -20.03 22.14 -9.83
CA ARG A 500 -20.40 23.56 -9.96
C ARG A 500 -21.78 23.77 -10.57
N ALA A 501 -22.14 22.94 -11.54
CA ALA A 501 -23.49 22.99 -12.11
C ALA A 501 -24.57 22.60 -11.07
N GLY A 502 -24.29 21.57 -10.27
CA GLY A 502 -25.16 21.17 -9.14
C GLY A 502 -25.31 22.28 -8.10
N GLN A 503 -24.21 22.89 -7.67
CA GLN A 503 -24.25 24.03 -6.72
C GLN A 503 -24.99 25.25 -7.27
N ARG A 504 -24.88 25.53 -8.58
CA ARG A 504 -25.64 26.61 -9.21
C ARG A 504 -27.14 26.31 -9.24
N MET A 505 -27.52 25.06 -9.53
CA MET A 505 -28.91 24.65 -9.53
C MET A 505 -29.53 24.66 -8.12
N GLU A 506 -28.77 24.23 -7.10
CA GLU A 506 -29.19 24.33 -5.70
C GLU A 506 -29.36 25.79 -5.25
N ALA A 507 -28.38 26.63 -5.52
CA ALA A 507 -28.45 28.07 -5.22
C ALA A 507 -29.60 28.78 -5.99
N GLN A 508 -29.91 28.31 -7.19
CA GLN A 508 -31.03 28.85 -7.97
C GLN A 508 -32.39 28.36 -7.42
N SER A 509 -32.46 27.09 -7.00
CA SER A 509 -33.62 26.50 -6.33
C SER A 509 -33.87 27.13 -4.94
N GLU A 510 -32.83 27.45 -4.20
CA GLU A 510 -32.96 28.20 -2.93
C GLU A 510 -33.45 29.63 -3.15
N ARG A 511 -32.98 30.30 -4.20
CA ARG A 511 -33.46 31.64 -4.59
C ARG A 511 -34.92 31.65 -5.03
N GLU A 512 -35.37 30.59 -5.68
CA GLU A 512 -36.77 30.42 -6.08
C GLU A 512 -37.70 30.06 -4.90
N ARG A 513 -37.15 29.41 -3.85
CA ARG A 513 -37.92 29.05 -2.62
C ARG A 513 -38.08 30.20 -1.63
N ASP A 514 -37.15 31.16 -1.62
CA ASP A 514 -37.19 32.32 -0.71
C ASP A 514 -36.94 33.64 -1.47
N PRO A 515 -37.91 34.11 -2.23
CA PRO A 515 -37.79 35.37 -2.98
C PRO A 515 -37.74 36.61 -2.08
N THR A 516 -38.06 36.47 -0.76
CA THR A 516 -38.11 37.59 0.17
C THR A 516 -36.72 37.93 0.75
N SER A 517 -35.83 36.95 0.90
CA SER A 517 -34.49 37.17 1.46
C SER A 517 -33.62 38.00 0.51
N HIS A 518 -33.88 37.96 -0.82
CA HIS A 518 -33.12 38.71 -1.82
C HIS A 518 -33.43 40.20 -1.87
N LYS A 519 -34.73 40.58 -1.59
CA LYS A 519 -35.08 42.00 -1.51
C LYS A 519 -34.45 42.70 -0.31
N ALA A 520 -34.28 41.98 0.81
CA ALA A 520 -33.61 42.52 2.00
C ALA A 520 -32.08 42.71 1.77
N SER A 521 -31.41 41.81 1.03
CA SER A 521 -29.95 41.93 0.77
C SER A 521 -29.61 42.96 -0.31
N GLU A 522 -30.49 43.22 -1.29
CA GLU A 522 -30.33 44.29 -2.27
C GLU A 522 -30.66 45.67 -1.69
N CYS A 523 -31.63 45.75 -0.75
CA CYS A 523 -31.89 47.00 -0.04
C CYS A 523 -30.71 47.39 0.86
N SER A 524 -30.13 46.42 1.62
CA SER A 524 -28.94 46.65 2.44
C SER A 524 -27.69 47.04 1.64
N LYS A 525 -27.52 46.52 0.42
CA LYS A 525 -26.42 46.91 -0.46
C LYS A 525 -26.62 48.28 -1.09
N ARG A 526 -27.84 48.75 -1.29
CA ARG A 526 -28.12 50.11 -1.79
C ARG A 526 -27.98 51.17 -0.71
N GLU A 527 -28.28 50.84 0.54
CA GLU A 527 -28.06 51.75 1.68
C GLU A 527 -26.56 51.82 2.07
N GLY A 528 -25.82 50.68 2.10
CA GLY A 528 -24.37 50.67 2.37
C GLY A 528 -23.53 51.31 1.26
N GLY A 529 -24.02 51.39 -0.01
CA GLY A 529 -23.32 52.01 -1.12
C GLY A 529 -23.40 53.54 -1.13
N ARG A 530 -24.37 54.15 -0.45
CA ARG A 530 -24.45 55.64 -0.32
C ARG A 530 -23.60 56.20 0.82
N GLU A 531 -23.33 55.43 1.87
CA GLU A 531 -22.46 55.90 2.96
C GLU A 531 -20.97 55.78 2.65
N VAL A 532 -20.54 55.03 1.64
CA VAL A 532 -19.12 54.83 1.29
C VAL A 532 -18.64 55.86 0.26
N GLU A 533 -19.53 56.51 -0.50
CA GLU A 533 -19.14 57.53 -1.50
C GLU A 533 -18.87 58.90 -0.86
N ASP A 534 -19.43 59.19 0.30
CA ASP A 534 -19.21 60.48 1.00
C ASP A 534 -17.94 60.54 1.91
N ARG A 535 -17.19 59.46 2.07
CA ARG A 535 -15.95 59.43 2.89
C ARG A 535 -14.66 59.30 2.11
N ARG A 536 -14.68 59.49 0.80
CA ARG A 536 -13.50 59.27 -0.05
C ARG A 536 -12.69 60.55 -0.38
N TRP A 537 -12.96 61.65 0.28
CA TRP A 537 -12.31 62.96 -0.01
C TRP A 537 -11.42 63.54 1.12
N GLU A 538 -11.17 62.80 2.19
CA GLU A 538 -10.32 63.34 3.27
C GLU A 538 -9.29 62.32 3.77
N ILE A 539 -8.36 61.87 2.99
CA ILE A 539 -7.04 61.40 3.47
C ILE A 539 -6.07 61.54 2.28
N GLY A 540 -5.55 62.77 2.19
CA GLY A 540 -4.31 63.05 1.50
C GLY A 540 -3.17 63.06 2.49
N ASP A 541 -2.06 62.57 2.05
CA ASP A 541 -0.68 62.82 2.45
C ASP A 541 -0.31 62.76 3.94
N ARG A 542 0.38 61.69 4.35
CA ARG A 542 1.53 61.81 5.29
C ARG A 542 2.61 60.80 4.95
N GLU A 543 3.76 61.43 4.74
CA GLU A 543 5.06 60.88 4.39
C GLU A 543 5.65 59.93 5.45
N THR A 544 6.43 59.03 4.94
CA THR A 544 7.62 58.36 5.48
C THR A 544 8.30 59.00 6.68
N GLU A 545 8.59 58.21 7.69
CA GLU A 545 9.80 58.35 8.50
C GLU A 545 10.30 57.00 9.05
N ASP A 546 11.50 56.77 8.64
CA ASP A 546 12.51 55.78 8.99
C ASP A 546 12.92 55.93 10.45
N ARG A 547 12.96 54.83 11.21
CA ARG A 547 13.83 54.70 12.40
C ARG A 547 14.12 53.25 12.74
N GLY A 548 15.36 52.89 12.44
CA GLY A 548 16.03 51.77 13.03
C GLY A 548 16.27 51.97 14.54
N LEU A 549 16.48 50.89 15.25
CA LEU A 549 17.30 50.78 16.46
C LEU A 549 17.27 49.34 17.00
N ARG A 550 18.44 48.78 16.95
CA ARG A 550 19.31 48.33 18.06
C ARG A 550 18.95 46.98 18.70
N THR A 551 19.90 46.10 18.48
CA THR A 551 20.32 44.95 19.30
C THR A 551 20.58 45.33 20.75
N GLU A 552 20.13 44.48 21.69
CA GLU A 552 20.75 44.37 23.00
C GLU A 552 20.92 42.89 23.40
N ASP A 553 22.17 42.60 23.73
CA ASP A 553 22.67 41.39 24.36
C ASP A 553 22.11 41.26 25.80
N GLY A 554 21.76 40.02 26.17
CA GLY A 554 21.38 39.70 27.56
C GLY A 554 21.87 38.30 27.94
N GLY A 555 22.97 38.29 28.68
CA GLY A 555 23.76 37.15 29.10
C GLY A 555 23.05 36.16 30.03
N PHE A 556 23.55 34.95 29.96
CA PHE A 556 23.27 33.85 30.88
C PHE A 556 24.11 33.96 32.16
N PRO A 557 23.59 33.54 33.31
CA PRO A 557 24.43 33.10 34.41
C PRO A 557 24.43 31.59 34.57
N SER A 558 25.63 31.07 34.66
CA SER A 558 26.02 29.75 35.11
C SER A 558 25.61 29.50 36.57
N SER A 559 25.06 28.32 36.88
CA SER A 559 25.02 27.81 38.25
C SER A 559 25.52 26.37 38.32
N GLN A 560 26.42 26.25 39.27
CA GLN A 560 27.25 25.12 39.66
C GLN A 560 26.48 23.89 40.16
N SER A 561 27.10 22.73 39.95
CA SER A 561 26.76 21.46 40.57
C SER A 561 27.12 21.37 42.04
N PRO A 562 26.54 20.43 42.80
CA PRO A 562 27.29 19.73 43.81
C PRO A 562 27.40 18.22 43.55
N THR A 563 28.60 17.75 43.76
CA THR A 563 29.11 16.39 43.87
C THR A 563 28.46 15.65 45.03
N THR A 564 28.05 14.38 44.75
CA THR A 564 28.03 13.33 45.79
C THR A 564 28.47 11.99 45.19
N ALA A 565 29.47 11.44 45.85
CA ALA A 565 30.08 10.16 45.56
C ALA A 565 29.17 8.98 46.00
N GLY A 566 29.10 7.94 45.22
CA GLY A 566 28.45 6.66 45.56
C GLY A 566 28.90 5.56 44.63
N ALA A 567 29.53 4.53 45.19
CA ALA A 567 30.25 3.43 44.58
C ALA A 567 29.49 2.68 43.46
N GLN A 568 30.21 2.39 42.40
CA GLN A 568 29.82 1.45 41.32
C GLN A 568 30.23 0.02 41.65
N PRO A 569 29.46 -0.98 41.22
CA PRO A 569 29.99 -2.32 40.93
C PRO A 569 30.38 -2.37 39.43
N GLU A 570 31.55 -2.92 39.18
CA GLU A 570 32.09 -3.23 37.86
C GLU A 570 31.13 -4.13 37.07
N ALA A 571 30.51 -3.58 36.01
CA ALA A 571 29.87 -4.33 34.96
C ALA A 571 30.79 -4.29 33.73
N ALA A 572 31.18 -5.46 33.26
CA ALA A 572 32.01 -5.65 32.08
C ALA A 572 31.43 -4.89 30.88
N GLN A 573 32.15 -3.88 30.42
CA GLN A 573 31.85 -3.14 29.20
C GLN A 573 32.13 -4.04 27.99
N VAL A 574 31.09 -4.70 27.48
CA VAL A 574 31.09 -5.14 26.09
C VAL A 574 30.93 -3.87 25.23
N ARG A 575 32.05 -3.44 24.64
CA ARG A 575 32.04 -2.38 23.62
C ARG A 575 31.21 -2.84 22.43
N HIS A 576 29.94 -2.46 22.40
CA HIS A 576 29.16 -2.51 21.16
C HIS A 576 29.70 -1.40 20.23
N GLU A 577 30.51 -1.79 19.28
CA GLU A 577 30.92 -0.92 18.17
C GLU A 577 29.64 -0.44 17.45
N ARG A 578 29.49 0.89 17.33
CA ARG A 578 28.44 1.50 16.50
C ARG A 578 28.49 0.87 15.09
N PRO A 579 27.37 0.58 14.46
CA PRO A 579 27.36 -0.02 13.12
C PRO A 579 28.20 0.82 12.17
N GLN A 580 29.37 0.28 11.79
CA GLN A 580 30.28 0.89 10.83
C GLN A 580 29.53 1.06 9.49
N ARG A 581 29.87 2.10 8.73
CA ARG A 581 29.38 2.32 7.36
C ARG A 581 29.54 1.02 6.56
N PHE A 582 28.42 0.43 6.16
CA PHE A 582 28.41 -0.66 5.20
C PHE A 582 28.78 -0.10 3.82
N VAL A 583 30.08 0.16 3.61
CA VAL A 583 30.63 0.47 2.29
C VAL A 583 30.95 -0.86 1.63
N TYR A 584 30.17 -1.20 0.64
CA TYR A 584 30.35 -2.42 -0.15
C TYR A 584 31.51 -2.21 -1.14
N ARG A 585 32.70 -2.73 -0.84
CA ARG A 585 33.77 -2.96 -1.85
C ARG A 585 33.52 -4.31 -2.51
N LYS A 586 33.14 -4.31 -3.79
CA LYS A 586 33.13 -5.51 -4.64
C LYS A 586 34.57 -6.06 -4.67
N GLY A 587 34.79 -7.22 -4.06
CA GLY A 587 36.02 -7.97 -4.29
C GLY A 587 36.05 -8.42 -5.76
N ASN A 588 37.04 -7.98 -6.51
CA ASN A 588 37.34 -8.55 -7.81
C ASN A 588 37.83 -10.00 -7.59
N GLY A 589 36.99 -10.95 -7.99
CA GLY A 589 37.30 -12.36 -8.10
C GLY A 589 36.42 -12.95 -9.18
#